data_ef2dbca71a8f81b63ee0a9ab399c683a
#
_entry.id   ef2dbca71a8f81b63ee0a9ab399c683a
#
_cell.length_a   1.000
_cell.length_b   1.000
_cell.length_c   1.000
_cell.angle_alpha   90.00
_cell.angle_beta   90.00
_cell.angle_gamma   90.00
#
_symmetry.space_group_name_H-M   'P 1'
#
loop_
_entity.id
_entity.type
_entity.pdbx_description
1 polymer ?
#
loop_
_entity_poly.entity_id
_entity_poly.type
_entity_poly.pdbx_seq_one_letter_code
_entity_poly.pdbx_strand_id
1 'polypeptide(L)'
;RNEKLQQLFEIEQYTEMALHYMRLGSETNDFVLRKVSLDDVIKEAVHKYARQFIRKKIALSYEAVETVVTTDEKWLEFVLEQLLSNALKYTPSGSIAICVEDGRLVITDTGIGIKQEDLPRVCEKGYTGYNGHADRRSTGIGLYLCSSILKKLGHTLSITSEEGQGTRVVIGFPQD
;
A
#
# COMPACT_ATOMS: atom_id res chain seq x y z
N ARG A 1 -7.91 24.51 -9.76
CA ARG A 1 -6.95 23.76 -10.60
C ARG A 1 -6.42 22.52 -9.91
N ASN A 2 -6.08 22.61 -8.61
CA ASN A 2 -5.56 21.48 -7.83
C ASN A 2 -6.63 20.40 -7.56
N GLU A 3 -7.89 20.77 -7.34
CA GLU A 3 -8.99 19.83 -7.14
C GLU A 3 -9.25 18.94 -8.36
N LYS A 4 -9.22 19.53 -9.57
CA LYS A 4 -9.41 18.78 -10.81
C LYS A 4 -8.30 17.76 -11.05
N LEU A 5 -7.05 18.14 -10.78
CA LEU A 5 -5.91 17.24 -10.88
C LEU A 5 -6.01 16.11 -9.87
N GLN A 6 -6.48 16.40 -8.66
CA GLN A 6 -6.72 15.41 -7.62
C GLN A 6 -7.81 14.41 -8.04
N GLN A 7 -8.93 14.90 -8.56
CA GLN A 7 -10.02 14.06 -9.05
C GLN A 7 -9.58 13.16 -10.20
N LEU A 8 -8.77 13.68 -11.15
CA LEU A 8 -8.20 12.88 -12.24
C LEU A 8 -7.28 11.78 -11.71
N PHE A 9 -6.44 12.10 -10.74
CA PHE A 9 -5.56 11.12 -10.11
C PHE A 9 -6.37 10.02 -9.43
N GLU A 10 -7.41 10.37 -8.68
CA GLU A 10 -8.29 9.38 -8.02
C GLU A 10 -9.00 8.48 -9.04
N ILE A 11 -9.50 9.04 -10.14
CA ILE A 11 -10.13 8.26 -11.22
C ILE A 11 -9.13 7.27 -11.81
N GLU A 12 -7.92 7.73 -12.10
CA GLU A 12 -6.84 6.87 -12.61
C GLU A 12 -6.55 5.72 -11.65
N GLN A 13 -6.43 6.00 -10.34
CA GLN A 13 -6.22 5.00 -9.31
C GLN A 13 -7.34 3.95 -9.26
N TYR A 14 -8.59 4.38 -9.30
CA TYR A 14 -9.74 3.47 -9.33
C TYR A 14 -9.76 2.61 -10.59
N THR A 15 -9.43 3.18 -11.74
CA THR A 15 -9.36 2.45 -13.00
C THR A 15 -8.27 1.38 -12.96
N GLU A 16 -7.07 1.73 -12.51
CA GLU A 16 -5.97 0.79 -12.33
C GLU A 16 -6.35 -0.34 -11.37
N MET A 17 -6.95 0.01 -10.25
CA MET A 17 -7.40 -0.98 -9.25
C MET A 17 -8.43 -1.95 -9.83
N ALA A 18 -9.42 -1.46 -10.58
CA ALA A 18 -10.42 -2.29 -11.23
C ALA A 18 -9.80 -3.25 -12.25
N LEU A 19 -8.87 -2.76 -13.07
CA LEU A 19 -8.15 -3.59 -14.04
C LEU A 19 -7.31 -4.67 -13.36
N HIS A 20 -6.60 -4.34 -12.29
CA HIS A 20 -5.81 -5.32 -11.52
C HIS A 20 -6.71 -6.36 -10.85
N TYR A 21 -7.83 -5.93 -10.28
CA TYR A 21 -8.82 -6.84 -9.71
C TYR A 21 -9.34 -7.85 -10.73
N MET A 22 -9.68 -7.39 -11.93
CA MET A 22 -10.14 -8.27 -13.02
C MET A 22 -9.03 -9.25 -13.47
N ARG A 23 -7.79 -8.79 -13.54
CA ARG A 23 -6.64 -9.63 -13.92
C ARG A 23 -6.35 -10.71 -12.89
N LEU A 24 -6.50 -10.43 -11.60
CA LEU A 24 -6.30 -11.42 -10.53
C LEU A 24 -7.30 -12.59 -10.62
N GLY A 25 -8.49 -12.35 -11.15
CA GLY A 25 -9.51 -13.39 -11.34
C GLY A 25 -9.29 -14.25 -12.58
N SER A 26 -8.32 -13.93 -13.46
CA SER A 26 -8.03 -14.72 -14.66
C SER A 26 -6.97 -15.78 -14.36
N GLU A 27 -7.13 -16.96 -14.94
CA GLU A 27 -6.17 -18.08 -14.82
C GLU A 27 -4.83 -17.79 -15.51
N THR A 28 -4.75 -16.68 -16.25
CA THR A 28 -3.60 -16.30 -17.08
C THR A 28 -2.66 -15.30 -16.41
N ASN A 29 -2.75 -15.12 -15.10
CA ASN A 29 -1.83 -14.23 -14.36
C ASN A 29 -0.46 -14.89 -14.20
N ASP A 30 0.37 -14.72 -15.20
CA ASP A 30 1.77 -15.12 -15.12
C ASP A 30 2.59 -14.00 -14.48
N PHE A 31 2.99 -14.22 -13.22
CA PHE A 31 3.93 -13.32 -12.56
C PHE A 31 5.33 -13.51 -13.14
N VAL A 32 6.02 -12.42 -13.44
CA VAL A 32 7.40 -12.42 -13.90
C VAL A 32 8.31 -12.16 -12.70
N LEU A 33 8.78 -13.24 -12.07
CA LEU A 33 9.69 -13.15 -10.92
C LEU A 33 11.12 -12.89 -11.39
N ARG A 34 11.74 -11.89 -10.80
CA ARG A 34 13.14 -11.53 -11.04
C ARG A 34 13.73 -10.83 -9.82
N LYS A 35 15.04 -10.68 -9.80
CA LYS A 35 15.70 -9.88 -8.76
C LYS A 35 15.44 -8.40 -8.99
N VAL A 36 14.89 -7.75 -7.99
CA VAL A 36 14.43 -6.35 -8.02
C VAL A 36 15.04 -5.59 -6.87
N SER A 37 15.53 -4.38 -7.15
CA SER A 37 15.97 -3.44 -6.11
C SER A 37 14.73 -2.88 -5.39
N LEU A 38 14.63 -3.09 -4.09
CA LEU A 38 13.56 -2.50 -3.27
C LEU A 38 13.61 -0.97 -3.32
N ASP A 39 14.81 -0.39 -3.33
CA ASP A 39 14.98 1.06 -3.40
C ASP A 39 14.31 1.64 -4.65
N ASP A 40 14.49 1.01 -5.81
CA ASP A 40 13.90 1.47 -7.05
C ASP A 40 12.37 1.44 -6.99
N VAL A 41 11.79 0.36 -6.49
CA VAL A 41 10.33 0.22 -6.37
C VAL A 41 9.75 1.23 -5.37
N ILE A 42 10.42 1.42 -4.23
CA ILE A 42 10.00 2.39 -3.21
C ILE A 42 10.04 3.81 -3.78
N LYS A 43 11.12 4.19 -4.46
CA LYS A 43 11.27 5.52 -5.06
C LYS A 43 10.19 5.80 -6.10
N GLU A 44 9.86 4.85 -6.95
CA GLU A 44 8.80 5.00 -7.95
C GLU A 44 7.43 5.22 -7.28
N ALA A 45 7.10 4.42 -6.27
CA ALA A 45 5.86 4.58 -5.53
C ALA A 45 5.78 5.93 -4.80
N VAL A 46 6.86 6.32 -4.12
CA VAL A 46 6.97 7.62 -3.42
C VAL A 46 6.84 8.77 -4.40
N HIS A 47 7.49 8.70 -5.54
CA HIS A 47 7.43 9.75 -6.57
C HIS A 47 5.99 9.96 -7.06
N LYS A 48 5.26 8.89 -7.28
CA LYS A 48 3.86 8.94 -7.71
C LYS A 48 2.96 9.68 -6.72
N TYR A 49 3.23 9.54 -5.42
CA TYR A 49 2.43 10.16 -4.35
C TYR A 49 3.05 11.44 -3.78
N ALA A 50 4.17 11.93 -4.31
CA ALA A 50 4.88 13.10 -3.78
C ALA A 50 3.97 14.33 -3.62
N ARG A 51 3.13 14.62 -4.61
CA ARG A 51 2.19 15.74 -4.55
C ARG A 51 1.18 15.61 -3.41
N GLN A 52 0.74 14.39 -3.11
CA GLN A 52 -0.19 14.09 -2.03
C GLN A 52 0.44 14.38 -0.67
N PHE A 53 1.70 13.95 -0.47
CA PHE A 53 2.46 14.25 0.73
C PHE A 53 2.59 15.75 0.96
N ILE A 54 2.95 16.50 -0.09
CA ILE A 54 3.12 17.96 -0.03
C ILE A 54 1.78 18.63 0.29
N ARG A 55 0.72 18.27 -0.42
CA ARG A 55 -0.60 18.88 -0.23
C ARG A 55 -1.15 18.64 1.17
N LYS A 56 -1.02 17.43 1.68
CA LYS A 56 -1.50 17.07 3.01
C LYS A 56 -0.53 17.47 4.12
N LYS A 57 0.65 17.97 3.78
CA LYS A 57 1.73 18.31 4.71
C LYS A 57 2.12 17.15 5.63
N ILE A 58 2.15 15.95 5.06
CA ILE A 58 2.61 14.74 5.75
C ILE A 58 4.10 14.59 5.50
N ALA A 59 4.87 14.43 6.57
CA ALA A 59 6.31 14.17 6.47
C ALA A 59 6.55 12.73 6.03
N LEU A 60 7.47 12.54 5.08
CA LEU A 60 7.93 11.23 4.65
C LEU A 60 9.35 11.00 5.15
N SER A 61 9.57 9.87 5.82
CA SER A 61 10.89 9.40 6.22
C SER A 61 11.25 8.16 5.41
N TYR A 62 12.30 8.24 4.62
CA TYR A 62 12.84 7.12 3.86
C TYR A 62 14.32 7.34 3.59
N GLU A 63 15.13 6.33 3.90
CA GLU A 63 16.55 6.29 3.56
C GLU A 63 16.78 5.19 2.52
N ALA A 64 17.61 5.50 1.52
CA ALA A 64 17.92 4.55 0.44
C ALA A 64 18.54 3.26 0.99
N VAL A 65 18.13 2.13 0.40
CA VAL A 65 18.58 0.80 0.81
C VAL A 65 19.16 0.03 -0.38
N GLU A 66 20.05 -0.91 -0.10
CA GLU A 66 20.68 -1.77 -1.13
C GLU A 66 20.10 -3.18 -1.15
N THR A 67 18.86 -3.34 -0.68
CA THR A 67 18.20 -4.65 -0.58
C THR A 67 17.62 -5.07 -1.92
N VAL A 68 17.95 -6.28 -2.34
CA VAL A 68 17.43 -6.92 -3.56
C VAL A 68 16.56 -8.10 -3.14
N VAL A 69 15.38 -8.22 -3.75
CA VAL A 69 14.42 -9.31 -3.49
C VAL A 69 13.97 -9.94 -4.79
N THR A 70 13.54 -11.20 -4.73
CA THR A 70 12.92 -11.88 -5.88
C THR A 70 11.43 -11.64 -5.84
N THR A 71 10.90 -10.92 -6.83
CA THR A 71 9.50 -10.54 -6.91
C THR A 71 9.09 -10.15 -8.33
N ASP A 72 7.82 -9.88 -8.53
CA ASP A 72 7.33 -9.20 -9.72
C ASP A 72 7.32 -7.69 -9.48
N GLU A 73 8.15 -6.95 -10.20
CA GLU A 73 8.36 -5.52 -10.00
C GLU A 73 7.08 -4.69 -10.14
N LYS A 74 6.30 -4.95 -11.18
CA LYS A 74 5.06 -4.20 -11.46
C LYS A 74 4.00 -4.45 -10.39
N TRP A 75 3.84 -5.70 -9.97
CA TRP A 75 2.85 -6.04 -8.96
C TRP A 75 3.26 -5.54 -7.58
N LEU A 76 4.55 -5.61 -7.24
CA LEU A 76 5.04 -5.04 -5.98
C LEU A 76 4.88 -3.52 -5.95
N GLU A 77 5.18 -2.84 -7.05
CA GLU A 77 4.98 -1.38 -7.18
C GLU A 77 3.51 -1.03 -6.94
N PHE A 78 2.57 -1.76 -7.56
CA PHE A 78 1.14 -1.57 -7.32
C PHE A 78 0.77 -1.75 -5.85
N VAL A 79 1.29 -2.79 -5.20
CA VAL A 79 1.04 -3.01 -3.75
C VAL A 79 1.54 -1.83 -2.93
N LEU A 80 2.75 -1.34 -3.18
CA LEU A 80 3.31 -0.19 -2.45
C LEU A 80 2.48 1.07 -2.68
N GLU A 81 2.01 1.30 -3.89
CA GLU A 81 1.12 2.42 -4.20
C GLU A 81 -0.17 2.35 -3.39
N GLN A 82 -0.77 1.17 -3.29
CA GLN A 82 -2.00 0.98 -2.50
C GLN A 82 -1.76 1.20 -1.01
N LEU A 83 -0.64 0.70 -0.48
CA LEU A 83 -0.29 0.87 0.92
C LEU A 83 0.03 2.33 1.26
N LEU A 84 0.71 3.06 0.38
CA LEU A 84 0.96 4.50 0.53
C LEU A 84 -0.34 5.30 0.44
N SER A 85 -1.21 4.96 -0.50
CA SER A 85 -2.53 5.58 -0.62
C SER A 85 -3.34 5.45 0.67
N ASN A 86 -3.38 4.25 1.25
CA ASN A 86 -4.06 4.01 2.52
C ASN A 86 -3.41 4.79 3.67
N ALA A 87 -2.08 4.77 3.77
CA ALA A 87 -1.37 5.51 4.81
C ALA A 87 -1.67 7.01 4.74
N LEU A 88 -1.65 7.60 3.55
CA LEU A 88 -2.01 9.01 3.35
C LEU A 88 -3.47 9.29 3.66
N LYS A 89 -4.37 8.41 3.29
CA LYS A 89 -5.81 8.55 3.52
C LYS A 89 -6.14 8.59 5.01
N TYR A 90 -5.51 7.72 5.80
CA TYR A 90 -5.81 7.56 7.23
C TYR A 90 -4.82 8.28 8.14
N THR A 91 -3.94 9.11 7.59
CA THR A 91 -3.06 10.00 8.35
C THR A 91 -3.42 11.45 8.06
N PRO A 92 -4.35 12.06 8.83
CA PRO A 92 -4.76 13.45 8.60
C PRO A 92 -3.63 14.45 8.88
N SER A 93 -2.76 14.13 9.84
CA SER A 93 -1.55 14.90 10.15
C SER A 93 -0.50 13.96 10.73
N GLY A 94 0.77 14.32 10.59
CA GLY A 94 1.88 13.53 11.13
C GLY A 94 2.85 13.07 10.07
N SER A 95 3.21 11.79 10.11
CA SER A 95 4.28 11.26 9.27
C SER A 95 4.04 9.82 8.81
N ILE A 96 4.71 9.47 7.71
CA ILE A 96 4.80 8.12 7.17
C ILE A 96 6.28 7.79 7.02
N ALA A 97 6.69 6.64 7.52
CA ALA A 97 8.05 6.14 7.40
C ALA A 97 8.07 4.85 6.58
N ILE A 98 9.06 4.74 5.69
CA ILE A 98 9.34 3.53 4.94
C ILE A 98 10.75 3.10 5.28
N CYS A 99 10.94 1.86 5.68
CA CYS A 99 12.25 1.31 5.97
C CYS A 99 12.33 -0.17 5.59
N VAL A 100 13.53 -0.71 5.59
CA VAL A 100 13.79 -2.14 5.42
C VAL A 100 14.48 -2.63 6.69
N GLU A 101 13.84 -3.57 7.37
CA GLU A 101 14.32 -4.18 8.61
C GLU A 101 14.43 -5.70 8.39
N ASP A 102 15.63 -6.25 8.57
CA ASP A 102 15.87 -7.70 8.40
C ASP A 102 15.37 -8.24 7.04
N GLY A 103 15.58 -7.48 5.97
CA GLY A 103 15.11 -7.83 4.62
C GLY A 103 13.61 -7.70 4.39
N ARG A 104 12.87 -7.16 5.35
CA ARG A 104 11.43 -6.91 5.25
C ARG A 104 11.15 -5.44 4.99
N LEU A 105 10.18 -5.18 4.14
CA LEU A 105 9.72 -3.82 3.85
C LEU A 105 8.66 -3.40 4.88
N VAL A 106 8.89 -2.28 5.54
CA VAL A 106 8.04 -1.77 6.62
C VAL A 106 7.52 -0.38 6.26
N ILE A 107 6.21 -0.19 6.32
CA ILE A 107 5.55 1.10 6.16
C ILE A 107 4.81 1.40 7.46
N THR A 108 5.17 2.51 8.11
CA THR A 108 4.57 2.93 9.38
C THR A 108 3.96 4.31 9.20
N ASP A 109 2.71 4.48 9.61
CA ASP A 109 2.07 5.80 9.69
C ASP A 109 1.69 6.15 11.12
N THR A 110 1.55 7.45 11.38
CA THR A 110 1.09 7.99 12.66
C THR A 110 -0.38 8.41 12.60
N GLY A 111 -1.17 7.73 11.79
CA GLY A 111 -2.56 8.04 11.53
C GLY A 111 -3.53 7.60 12.62
N ILE A 112 -4.79 7.50 12.24
CA ILE A 112 -5.89 7.18 13.17
C ILE A 112 -5.82 5.75 13.72
N GLY A 113 -5.06 4.88 13.08
CA GLY A 113 -4.99 3.46 13.45
C GLY A 113 -6.25 2.69 13.08
N ILE A 114 -6.24 1.41 13.44
CA ILE A 114 -7.34 0.47 13.19
C ILE A 114 -7.79 -0.11 14.52
N LYS A 115 -9.10 -0.18 14.72
CA LYS A 115 -9.65 -0.83 15.91
C LYS A 115 -9.28 -2.30 15.94
N GLN A 116 -9.01 -2.84 17.14
CA GLN A 116 -8.61 -4.24 17.28
C GLN A 116 -9.67 -5.21 16.75
N GLU A 117 -10.94 -4.86 16.86
CA GLU A 117 -12.06 -5.64 16.32
C GLU A 117 -12.09 -5.70 14.79
N ASP A 118 -11.59 -4.63 14.13
CA ASP A 118 -11.54 -4.53 12.65
C ASP A 118 -10.27 -5.17 12.06
N LEU A 119 -9.18 -5.19 12.83
CA LEU A 119 -7.86 -5.59 12.35
C LEU A 119 -7.83 -6.96 11.66
N PRO A 120 -8.48 -8.01 12.18
CA PRO A 120 -8.51 -9.32 11.51
C PRO A 120 -9.21 -9.31 10.16
N ARG A 121 -10.03 -8.30 9.88
CA ARG A 121 -10.90 -8.22 8.71
C ARG A 121 -10.44 -7.23 7.64
N VAL A 122 -9.39 -6.44 7.90
CA VAL A 122 -9.00 -5.35 7.00
C VAL A 122 -8.59 -5.79 5.60
N CYS A 123 -8.19 -7.04 5.41
CA CYS A 123 -7.85 -7.62 4.11
C CYS A 123 -9.02 -8.38 3.46
N GLU A 124 -10.20 -8.43 4.09
CA GLU A 124 -11.39 -9.04 3.49
C GLU A 124 -11.91 -8.21 2.33
N LYS A 125 -12.39 -8.89 1.29
CA LYS A 125 -12.95 -8.24 0.11
C LYS A 125 -14.17 -7.39 0.47
N GLY A 126 -14.11 -6.10 0.12
CA GLY A 126 -15.21 -5.16 0.35
C GLY A 126 -15.31 -4.64 1.78
N TYR A 127 -14.40 -5.04 2.68
CA TYR A 127 -14.43 -4.55 4.05
C TYR A 127 -13.82 -3.14 4.15
N THR A 128 -14.59 -2.17 4.64
CA THR A 128 -14.17 -0.77 4.75
C THR A 128 -13.96 -0.29 6.20
N GLY A 129 -14.36 -1.09 7.20
CA GLY A 129 -14.31 -0.72 8.60
C GLY A 129 -15.24 0.45 8.95
N TYR A 130 -15.24 0.87 10.21
CA TYR A 130 -16.05 1.98 10.69
C TYR A 130 -15.70 3.31 10.02
N ASN A 131 -14.41 3.62 9.93
CA ASN A 131 -13.93 4.86 9.31
C ASN A 131 -14.04 4.86 7.79
N GLY A 132 -13.97 3.69 7.16
CA GLY A 132 -14.12 3.53 5.72
C GLY A 132 -15.50 3.87 5.21
N HIS A 133 -16.54 3.63 6.01
CA HIS A 133 -17.92 3.99 5.64
C HIS A 133 -18.15 5.49 5.55
N ALA A 134 -17.37 6.29 6.29
CA ALA A 134 -17.45 7.74 6.25
C ALA A 134 -16.78 8.33 5.00
N ASP A 135 -15.92 7.57 4.34
CA ASP A 135 -15.24 7.98 3.11
C ASP A 135 -15.84 7.26 1.90
N ARG A 136 -16.57 8.02 1.07
CA ARG A 136 -17.22 7.50 -0.15
C ARG A 136 -16.21 6.95 -1.17
N ARG A 137 -14.91 7.26 -1.03
CA ARG A 137 -13.84 6.79 -1.92
C ARG A 137 -13.28 5.43 -1.51
N SER A 138 -13.70 4.91 -0.36
CA SER A 138 -13.24 3.61 0.11
C SER A 138 -14.03 2.49 -0.55
N THR A 139 -13.35 1.64 -1.31
CA THR A 139 -13.94 0.50 -2.02
C THR A 139 -13.82 -0.81 -1.25
N GLY A 140 -12.95 -0.89 -0.26
CA GLY A 140 -12.62 -2.13 0.45
C GLY A 140 -11.88 -3.15 -0.40
N ILE A 141 -11.39 -2.76 -1.56
CA ILE A 141 -10.71 -3.65 -2.52
C ILE A 141 -9.18 -3.55 -2.41
N GLY A 142 -8.65 -2.38 -2.05
CA GLY A 142 -7.21 -2.12 -2.08
C GLY A 142 -6.38 -3.09 -1.25
N LEU A 143 -6.68 -3.27 0.03
CA LEU A 143 -5.96 -4.21 0.90
C LEU A 143 -6.23 -5.67 0.52
N TYR A 144 -7.44 -6.00 0.09
CA TYR A 144 -7.75 -7.32 -0.45
C TYR A 144 -6.85 -7.66 -1.64
N LEU A 145 -6.69 -6.73 -2.58
CA LEU A 145 -5.81 -6.91 -3.74
C LEU A 145 -4.35 -7.06 -3.30
N CYS A 146 -3.87 -6.23 -2.39
CA CYS A 146 -2.51 -6.33 -1.86
C CYS A 146 -2.26 -7.70 -1.24
N SER A 147 -3.16 -8.16 -0.37
CA SER A 147 -3.07 -9.48 0.27
C SER A 147 -3.07 -10.61 -0.76
N SER A 148 -3.94 -10.55 -1.74
CA SER A 148 -4.05 -11.56 -2.80
C SER A 148 -2.80 -11.61 -3.69
N ILE A 149 -2.28 -10.45 -4.08
CA ILE A 149 -1.07 -10.34 -4.90
C ILE A 149 0.14 -10.89 -4.14
N LEU A 150 0.34 -10.44 -2.90
CA LEU A 150 1.48 -10.86 -2.08
C LEU A 150 1.45 -12.36 -1.82
N LYS A 151 0.28 -12.92 -1.53
CA LYS A 151 0.11 -14.37 -1.35
C LYS A 151 0.49 -15.15 -2.60
N LYS A 152 0.03 -14.70 -3.77
CA LYS A 152 0.37 -15.33 -5.07
C LYS A 152 1.87 -15.24 -5.39
N LEU A 153 2.53 -14.16 -4.96
CA LEU A 153 3.98 -13.99 -5.12
C LEU A 153 4.80 -14.78 -4.10
N GLY A 154 4.16 -15.42 -3.13
CA GLY A 154 4.85 -16.13 -2.04
C GLY A 154 5.41 -15.19 -0.97
N HIS A 155 4.94 -13.95 -0.91
CA HIS A 155 5.30 -12.96 0.09
C HIS A 155 4.33 -13.01 1.28
N THR A 156 4.76 -12.44 2.41
CA THR A 156 3.93 -12.32 3.60
C THR A 156 3.48 -10.89 3.81
N LEU A 157 2.31 -10.71 4.38
CA LEU A 157 1.77 -9.41 4.77
C LEU A 157 1.35 -9.48 6.23
N SER A 158 1.86 -8.56 7.05
CA SER A 158 1.49 -8.41 8.44
C SER A 158 1.11 -6.96 8.71
N ILE A 159 -0.01 -6.77 9.40
CA ILE A 159 -0.53 -5.44 9.75
C ILE A 159 -0.73 -5.42 11.26
N THR A 160 -0.06 -4.47 11.92
CA THR A 160 -0.27 -4.17 13.32
C THR A 160 -0.72 -2.72 13.46
N SER A 161 -1.60 -2.45 14.37
CA SER A 161 -2.18 -1.12 14.53
C SER A 161 -2.70 -0.92 15.94
N GLU A 162 -2.68 0.33 16.36
CA GLU A 162 -3.29 0.78 17.60
C GLU A 162 -4.10 2.03 17.30
N GLU A 163 -5.39 2.01 17.67
CA GLU A 163 -6.28 3.14 17.47
C GLU A 163 -5.71 4.41 18.11
N GLY A 164 -5.66 5.49 17.34
CA GLY A 164 -5.10 6.76 17.77
C GLY A 164 -3.58 6.87 17.69
N GLN A 165 -2.86 5.79 17.40
CA GLN A 165 -1.39 5.77 17.31
C GLN A 165 -0.87 5.59 15.90
N GLY A 166 -1.55 4.80 15.09
CA GLY A 166 -1.18 4.55 13.71
C GLY A 166 -1.12 3.08 13.35
N THR A 167 -0.56 2.81 12.18
CA THR A 167 -0.53 1.48 11.57
C THR A 167 0.86 1.14 11.06
N ARG A 168 1.26 -0.11 11.24
CA ARG A 168 2.53 -0.65 10.74
C ARG A 168 2.23 -1.82 9.83
N VAL A 169 2.67 -1.74 8.58
CA VAL A 169 2.52 -2.79 7.57
C VAL A 169 3.88 -3.37 7.25
N VAL A 170 4.00 -4.68 7.28
CA VAL A 170 5.26 -5.39 7.00
C VAL A 170 5.06 -6.38 5.85
N ILE A 171 5.91 -6.27 4.84
CA ILE A 171 5.99 -7.23 3.74
C ILE A 171 7.26 -8.05 3.90
N GLY A 172 7.09 -9.38 4.03
CA GLY A 172 8.18 -10.33 4.04
C GLY A 172 8.37 -10.98 2.68
N PHE A 173 9.62 -11.18 2.29
CA PHE A 173 9.98 -11.82 1.02
C PHE A 173 10.57 -13.20 1.31
N PRO A 174 10.34 -14.22 0.44
CA PRO A 174 10.99 -15.50 0.61
C PRO A 174 12.50 -15.33 0.56
N GLN A 175 13.20 -16.03 1.43
CA GLN A 175 14.66 -16.12 1.37
C GLN A 175 15.04 -17.20 0.37
N ASP A 176 15.99 -16.89 -0.49
CA ASP A 176 16.58 -17.85 -1.43
C ASP A 176 17.39 -18.93 -0.70
#